data_1072ba068589c70a8f2227cf4dea29ec
#
_entry.id   1072ba068589c70a8f2227cf4dea29ec
#
_cell.length_a   1.000
_cell.length_b   1.000
_cell.length_c   1.000
_cell.angle_alpha   90.00
_cell.angle_beta   90.00
_cell.angle_gamma   90.00
#
_symmetry.space_group_name_H-M   'P 1'
#
loop_
_entity.id
_entity.type
_entity.pdbx_description
1 polymer ?
#
loop_
_entity_poly.entity_id
_entity_poly.type
_entity_poly.pdbx_seq_one_letter_code
_entity_poly.pdbx_strand_id
1 'polypeptide(L)'
;MYKRQVIRFKSKIDGKSKLKDLVQGDVEIDNNTIEDFVILRNDGTPTYNLSVTVDDHDMKVTHIIRGDDHKINTFKQIQIYEAMNWDLPEFAHIPLIHTKEGKKLSKRDKDSTLDDYSKIGIMPEALRNYLLRLGWSFKDKEIFNLEESIKHFNLEGVGKSPSKLDLNRILSMNEYYIKNMKEDNLFDQLKEFCKNYKEKILPEKEDQIRKSLISVSYTHLRAHETRP
;
A
#
# COMPACT_ATOMS: atom_id res chain seq x y z
N MET A 1 -17.28 -13.55 -43.63
CA MET A 1 -16.38 -12.90 -42.67
C MET A 1 -16.94 -13.18 -41.25
N TYR A 2 -16.41 -14.19 -40.56
CA TYR A 2 -16.85 -14.49 -39.21
C TYR A 2 -16.42 -13.36 -38.28
N LYS A 3 -17.37 -12.60 -37.73
CA LYS A 3 -17.07 -11.66 -36.64
C LYS A 3 -16.52 -12.50 -35.49
N ARG A 4 -15.27 -12.29 -35.10
CA ARG A 4 -14.71 -12.91 -33.88
C ARG A 4 -15.63 -12.55 -32.72
N GLN A 5 -16.20 -13.57 -32.10
CA GLN A 5 -17.07 -13.40 -30.93
C GLN A 5 -16.20 -13.39 -29.66
N VAL A 6 -16.69 -12.73 -28.60
CA VAL A 6 -16.07 -12.83 -27.28
C VAL A 6 -16.37 -14.20 -26.66
N ILE A 7 -15.46 -14.72 -25.85
CA ILE A 7 -15.70 -15.90 -25.02
C ILE A 7 -16.06 -15.43 -23.61
N ARG A 8 -17.22 -15.92 -23.12
CA ARG A 8 -17.67 -15.66 -21.75
C ARG A 8 -17.51 -16.90 -20.90
N PHE A 9 -17.11 -16.69 -19.65
CA PHE A 9 -17.19 -17.72 -18.62
C PHE A 9 -18.64 -17.78 -18.15
N LYS A 10 -19.20 -18.99 -18.12
CA LYS A 10 -20.55 -19.21 -17.59
C LYS A 10 -20.44 -19.41 -16.08
N SER A 11 -20.87 -18.40 -15.34
CA SER A 11 -20.84 -18.39 -13.88
C SER A 11 -21.84 -19.39 -13.27
N LYS A 12 -21.52 -19.89 -12.09
CA LYS A 12 -22.50 -20.64 -11.28
C LYS A 12 -23.64 -19.71 -10.88
N ILE A 13 -24.88 -20.20 -10.98
CA ILE A 13 -26.08 -19.40 -10.64
C ILE A 13 -26.59 -19.80 -9.25
N ASP A 14 -26.58 -21.11 -8.96
CA ASP A 14 -27.16 -21.66 -7.75
C ASP A 14 -26.14 -21.75 -6.61
N GLY A 15 -26.65 -21.60 -5.38
CA GLY A 15 -25.84 -21.74 -4.17
C GLY A 15 -25.00 -20.51 -3.86
N LYS A 16 -23.96 -20.70 -3.07
CA LYS A 16 -23.08 -19.64 -2.56
C LYS A 16 -21.62 -19.99 -2.80
N SER A 17 -20.85 -18.99 -3.15
CA SER A 17 -19.38 -19.07 -3.17
C SER A 17 -18.81 -18.56 -1.86
N LYS A 18 -17.84 -19.27 -1.31
CA LYS A 18 -17.18 -18.95 -0.04
C LYS A 18 -15.72 -18.66 -0.27
N LEU A 19 -15.22 -17.69 0.45
CA LEU A 19 -13.82 -17.30 0.48
C LEU A 19 -13.37 -17.20 1.94
N LYS A 20 -12.34 -17.95 2.32
CA LYS A 20 -11.64 -17.75 3.59
C LYS A 20 -10.53 -16.73 3.37
N ASP A 21 -10.79 -15.49 3.77
CA ASP A 21 -9.85 -14.39 3.60
C ASP A 21 -9.00 -14.20 4.85
N LEU A 22 -7.67 -14.11 4.68
CA LEU A 22 -6.74 -14.02 5.80
C LEU A 22 -6.86 -12.72 6.62
N VAL A 23 -7.45 -11.67 6.04
CA VAL A 23 -7.69 -10.38 6.73
C VAL A 23 -9.15 -10.21 7.08
N GLN A 24 -10.05 -10.42 6.12
CA GLN A 24 -11.49 -10.15 6.30
C GLN A 24 -12.22 -11.30 7.03
N GLY A 25 -11.64 -12.49 7.04
CA GLY A 25 -12.27 -13.71 7.57
C GLY A 25 -13.16 -14.38 6.52
N ASP A 26 -14.20 -15.10 6.95
CA ASP A 26 -15.09 -15.81 6.05
C ASP A 26 -16.01 -14.83 5.31
N VAL A 27 -15.89 -14.81 3.99
CA VAL A 27 -16.71 -13.99 3.08
C VAL A 27 -17.54 -14.92 2.20
N GLU A 28 -18.83 -14.65 2.11
CA GLU A 28 -19.78 -15.43 1.33
C GLU A 28 -20.60 -14.53 0.43
N ILE A 29 -20.84 -14.96 -0.82
CA ILE A 29 -21.75 -14.28 -1.75
C ILE A 29 -22.69 -15.27 -2.42
N ASP A 30 -23.90 -14.82 -2.76
CA ASP A 30 -24.81 -15.62 -3.58
C ASP A 30 -24.30 -15.68 -5.03
N ASN A 31 -24.24 -16.87 -5.61
CA ASN A 31 -23.70 -17.06 -6.97
C ASN A 31 -24.46 -16.29 -8.03
N ASN A 32 -25.76 -16.08 -7.86
CA ASN A 32 -26.59 -15.28 -8.78
C ASN A 32 -26.19 -13.80 -8.87
N THR A 33 -25.33 -13.31 -7.96
CA THR A 33 -24.77 -11.96 -8.01
C THR A 33 -23.55 -11.85 -8.93
N ILE A 34 -23.02 -12.99 -9.40
CA ILE A 34 -21.87 -13.07 -10.31
C ILE A 34 -22.41 -13.31 -11.72
N GLU A 35 -22.44 -12.27 -12.54
CA GLU A 35 -22.84 -12.40 -13.94
C GLU A 35 -21.78 -13.15 -14.76
N ASP A 36 -22.20 -13.72 -15.89
CA ASP A 36 -21.28 -14.24 -16.90
C ASP A 36 -20.33 -13.14 -17.36
N PHE A 37 -19.04 -13.42 -17.34
CA PHE A 37 -18.04 -12.41 -17.65
C PHE A 37 -17.14 -12.81 -18.82
N VAL A 38 -16.72 -11.80 -19.59
CA VAL A 38 -15.84 -12.02 -20.75
C VAL A 38 -14.46 -12.45 -20.24
N ILE A 39 -13.95 -13.57 -20.75
CA ILE A 39 -12.59 -14.05 -20.46
C ILE A 39 -11.64 -13.83 -21.65
N LEU A 40 -12.17 -13.84 -22.89
CA LEU A 40 -11.39 -13.57 -24.10
C LEU A 40 -12.15 -12.60 -24.99
N ARG A 41 -11.46 -11.55 -25.43
CA ARG A 41 -12.00 -10.54 -26.34
C ARG A 41 -12.03 -11.06 -27.79
N ASN A 42 -12.77 -10.37 -28.64
CA ASN A 42 -12.91 -10.70 -30.06
C ASN A 42 -11.59 -10.62 -30.85
N ASP A 43 -10.60 -9.90 -30.38
CA ASP A 43 -9.25 -9.81 -30.95
C ASP A 43 -8.30 -10.94 -30.49
N GLY A 44 -8.77 -11.79 -29.57
CA GLY A 44 -7.98 -12.87 -28.98
C GLY A 44 -7.22 -12.46 -27.71
N THR A 45 -7.40 -11.22 -27.23
CA THR A 45 -6.76 -10.75 -26.00
C THR A 45 -7.54 -11.26 -24.77
N PRO A 46 -6.90 -11.90 -23.79
CA PRO A 46 -7.55 -12.29 -22.54
C PRO A 46 -7.94 -11.06 -21.71
N THR A 47 -8.96 -11.20 -20.90
CA THR A 47 -9.33 -10.16 -19.91
C THR A 47 -8.59 -10.38 -18.60
N TYR A 48 -8.61 -9.35 -17.74
CA TYR A 48 -7.93 -9.34 -16.46
C TYR A 48 -8.15 -10.61 -15.63
N ASN A 49 -9.42 -11.05 -15.46
CA ASN A 49 -9.70 -12.21 -14.61
C ASN A 49 -9.10 -13.52 -15.14
N LEU A 50 -9.04 -13.71 -16.45
CA LEU A 50 -8.38 -14.89 -17.02
C LEU A 50 -6.86 -14.76 -16.92
N SER A 51 -6.29 -13.64 -17.37
CA SER A 51 -4.83 -13.45 -17.38
C SER A 51 -4.22 -13.63 -16.00
N VAL A 52 -4.75 -12.90 -14.99
CA VAL A 52 -4.19 -12.95 -13.64
C VAL A 52 -4.31 -14.34 -13.02
N THR A 53 -5.43 -15.05 -13.27
CA THR A 53 -5.60 -16.41 -12.74
C THR A 53 -4.60 -17.40 -13.33
N VAL A 54 -4.34 -17.29 -14.64
CA VAL A 54 -3.34 -18.13 -15.33
C VAL A 54 -1.93 -17.78 -14.87
N ASP A 55 -1.60 -16.49 -14.82
CA ASP A 55 -0.27 -16.02 -14.39
C ASP A 55 0.01 -16.45 -12.93
N ASP A 56 -0.93 -16.25 -12.03
CA ASP A 56 -0.79 -16.65 -10.62
C ASP A 56 -0.59 -18.16 -10.47
N HIS A 57 -1.34 -18.98 -11.24
CA HIS A 57 -1.17 -20.42 -11.25
C HIS A 57 0.19 -20.83 -11.80
N ASP A 58 0.58 -20.34 -12.97
CA ASP A 58 1.83 -20.74 -13.65
C ASP A 58 3.07 -20.29 -12.90
N MET A 59 3.00 -19.11 -12.27
CA MET A 59 4.04 -18.56 -11.39
C MET A 59 4.03 -19.19 -9.99
N LYS A 60 3.08 -20.07 -9.68
CA LYS A 60 2.92 -20.73 -8.37
C LYS A 60 2.79 -19.74 -7.22
N VAL A 61 1.99 -18.70 -7.44
CA VAL A 61 1.68 -17.70 -6.40
C VAL A 61 0.90 -18.39 -5.28
N THR A 62 1.42 -18.32 -4.07
CA THR A 62 0.81 -18.96 -2.89
C THR A 62 -0.15 -18.06 -2.15
N HIS A 63 0.07 -16.73 -2.18
CA HIS A 63 -0.72 -15.73 -1.48
C HIS A 63 -1.02 -14.54 -2.39
N ILE A 64 -2.28 -14.14 -2.47
CA ILE A 64 -2.74 -12.96 -3.21
C ILE A 64 -3.18 -11.92 -2.20
N ILE A 65 -2.32 -10.91 -1.97
CA ILE A 65 -2.55 -9.80 -1.03
C ILE A 65 -2.85 -8.54 -1.83
N ARG A 66 -4.07 -7.99 -1.73
CA ARG A 66 -4.50 -6.85 -2.56
C ARG A 66 -5.61 -6.03 -1.91
N GLY A 67 -6.00 -4.93 -2.54
CA GLY A 67 -7.10 -4.10 -2.07
C GLY A 67 -8.46 -4.80 -2.11
N ASP A 68 -9.33 -4.47 -1.18
CA ASP A 68 -10.64 -5.09 -1.01
C ASP A 68 -11.65 -4.74 -2.12
N ASP A 69 -11.35 -3.78 -2.99
CA ASP A 69 -12.08 -3.49 -4.22
C ASP A 69 -12.01 -4.64 -5.25
N HIS A 70 -11.09 -5.59 -5.05
CA HIS A 70 -10.98 -6.78 -5.87
C HIS A 70 -11.76 -8.00 -5.36
N LYS A 71 -12.52 -7.91 -4.27
CA LYS A 71 -13.27 -9.05 -3.69
C LYS A 71 -14.18 -9.75 -4.70
N ILE A 72 -14.95 -8.99 -5.49
CA ILE A 72 -15.83 -9.58 -6.52
C ILE A 72 -15.01 -10.28 -7.62
N ASN A 73 -13.85 -9.73 -7.98
CA ASN A 73 -12.95 -10.40 -8.93
C ASN A 73 -12.43 -11.73 -8.38
N THR A 74 -12.17 -11.80 -7.07
CA THR A 74 -11.73 -13.05 -6.42
C THR A 74 -12.73 -14.17 -6.64
N PHE A 75 -14.03 -13.91 -6.46
CA PHE A 75 -15.04 -14.93 -6.69
C PHE A 75 -15.13 -15.38 -8.17
N LYS A 76 -14.89 -14.47 -9.12
CA LYS A 76 -14.77 -14.82 -10.55
C LYS A 76 -13.53 -15.69 -10.80
N GLN A 77 -12.41 -15.34 -10.19
CA GLN A 77 -11.14 -16.07 -10.31
C GLN A 77 -11.24 -17.46 -9.68
N ILE A 78 -11.86 -17.59 -8.50
CA ILE A 78 -12.12 -18.89 -7.86
C ILE A 78 -12.89 -19.82 -8.82
N GLN A 79 -13.92 -19.32 -9.51
CA GLN A 79 -14.65 -20.14 -10.48
C GLN A 79 -13.77 -20.60 -11.66
N ILE A 80 -12.78 -19.79 -12.08
CA ILE A 80 -11.82 -20.21 -13.12
C ILE A 80 -10.88 -21.28 -12.56
N TYR A 81 -10.32 -21.13 -11.35
CA TYR A 81 -9.50 -22.15 -10.70
C TYR A 81 -10.24 -23.48 -10.59
N GLU A 82 -11.48 -23.45 -10.14
CA GLU A 82 -12.34 -24.64 -10.01
C GLU A 82 -12.60 -25.30 -11.37
N ALA A 83 -12.88 -24.51 -12.43
CA ALA A 83 -13.13 -25.01 -13.77
C ALA A 83 -11.90 -25.68 -14.40
N MET A 84 -10.71 -25.20 -14.03
CA MET A 84 -9.43 -25.74 -14.47
C MET A 84 -8.92 -26.87 -13.57
N ASN A 85 -9.62 -27.15 -12.47
CA ASN A 85 -9.19 -28.11 -11.44
C ASN A 85 -7.79 -27.77 -10.87
N TRP A 86 -7.55 -26.48 -10.62
CA TRP A 86 -6.32 -25.95 -10.02
C TRP A 86 -6.51 -25.70 -8.52
N ASP A 87 -5.44 -25.84 -7.76
CA ASP A 87 -5.43 -25.47 -6.35
C ASP A 87 -5.55 -23.96 -6.16
N LEU A 88 -6.35 -23.54 -5.16
CA LEU A 88 -6.54 -22.13 -4.85
C LEU A 88 -5.36 -21.59 -4.04
N PRO A 89 -4.87 -20.38 -4.36
CA PRO A 89 -3.97 -19.65 -3.47
C PRO A 89 -4.73 -19.12 -2.25
N GLU A 90 -4.00 -18.71 -1.22
CA GLU A 90 -4.55 -17.98 -0.09
C GLU A 90 -4.84 -16.52 -0.50
N PHE A 91 -5.95 -15.96 -0.01
CA PHE A 91 -6.36 -14.58 -0.31
C PHE A 91 -6.34 -13.70 0.92
N ALA A 92 -5.91 -12.46 0.77
CA ALA A 92 -5.94 -11.43 1.79
C ALA A 92 -6.37 -10.09 1.19
N HIS A 93 -7.54 -9.58 1.57
CA HIS A 93 -8.05 -8.30 1.07
C HIS A 93 -7.86 -7.21 2.12
N ILE A 94 -6.94 -6.28 1.80
CA ILE A 94 -6.60 -5.14 2.65
C ILE A 94 -7.59 -4.01 2.37
N PRO A 95 -8.17 -3.37 3.42
CA PRO A 95 -9.06 -2.24 3.25
C PRO A 95 -8.41 -1.09 2.48
N LEU A 96 -9.23 -0.36 1.72
CA LEU A 96 -8.76 0.80 0.96
C LEU A 96 -8.38 1.96 1.88
N ILE A 97 -7.46 2.78 1.40
CA ILE A 97 -7.10 4.04 2.03
C ILE A 97 -8.08 5.12 1.58
N HIS A 98 -8.60 5.88 2.53
CA HIS A 98 -9.54 6.97 2.30
C HIS A 98 -8.88 8.31 2.59
N THR A 99 -9.42 9.37 1.99
CA THR A 99 -9.09 10.76 2.36
C THR A 99 -9.66 11.08 3.76
N LYS A 100 -9.31 12.23 4.33
CA LYS A 100 -9.88 12.68 5.61
C LYS A 100 -11.41 12.78 5.58
N GLU A 101 -11.97 13.15 4.43
CA GLU A 101 -13.41 13.29 4.19
C GLU A 101 -14.11 11.92 4.00
N GLY A 102 -13.36 10.82 4.01
CA GLY A 102 -13.90 9.47 3.88
C GLY A 102 -14.12 8.99 2.45
N LYS A 103 -13.62 9.69 1.44
CA LYS A 103 -13.64 9.23 0.05
C LYS A 103 -12.45 8.30 -0.22
N LYS A 104 -12.63 7.32 -1.12
CA LYS A 104 -11.53 6.47 -1.60
C LYS A 104 -10.42 7.35 -2.18
N LEU A 105 -9.17 7.15 -1.71
CA LEU A 105 -8.01 7.84 -2.25
C LEU A 105 -7.80 7.46 -3.73
N SER A 106 -7.64 8.45 -4.58
CA SER A 106 -7.44 8.29 -6.02
C SER A 106 -6.05 8.79 -6.42
N LYS A 107 -5.47 8.21 -7.48
CA LYS A 107 -4.21 8.70 -8.06
C LYS A 107 -4.25 10.17 -8.54
N ARG A 108 -5.45 10.77 -8.62
CA ARG A 108 -5.64 12.18 -9.01
C ARG A 108 -5.69 13.12 -7.80
N ASP A 109 -5.76 12.58 -6.60
CA ASP A 109 -5.77 13.38 -5.38
C ASP A 109 -4.34 13.89 -5.10
N LYS A 110 -4.23 15.09 -4.52
CA LYS A 110 -2.94 15.59 -4.02
C LYS A 110 -2.39 14.65 -2.97
N ASP A 111 -1.07 14.56 -2.89
CA ASP A 111 -0.36 13.72 -1.92
C ASP A 111 -0.68 12.21 -2.06
N SER A 112 -1.01 11.77 -3.28
CA SER A 112 -1.34 10.36 -3.56
C SER A 112 -0.19 9.56 -4.14
N THR A 113 0.89 10.19 -4.57
CA THR A 113 2.06 9.55 -5.17
C THR A 113 3.31 9.65 -4.30
N LEU A 114 4.24 8.70 -4.45
CA LEU A 114 5.53 8.74 -3.74
C LEU A 114 6.32 10.01 -4.05
N ASP A 115 6.24 10.49 -5.29
CA ASP A 115 6.91 11.72 -5.72
C ASP A 115 6.41 12.95 -4.97
N ASP A 116 5.12 13.02 -4.63
CA ASP A 116 4.56 14.14 -3.90
C ASP A 116 5.15 14.22 -2.48
N TYR A 117 5.30 13.08 -1.80
CA TYR A 117 5.94 13.02 -0.48
C TYR A 117 7.43 13.35 -0.55
N SER A 118 8.13 12.85 -1.56
CA SER A 118 9.54 13.17 -1.77
C SER A 118 9.77 14.67 -1.98
N LYS A 119 8.93 15.34 -2.77
CA LYS A 119 9.01 16.79 -3.04
C LYS A 119 8.86 17.66 -1.79
N ILE A 120 8.08 17.23 -0.82
CA ILE A 120 7.90 17.94 0.45
C ILE A 120 8.89 17.50 1.55
N GLY A 121 9.90 16.71 1.19
CA GLY A 121 10.98 16.29 2.08
C GLY A 121 10.61 15.19 3.07
N ILE A 122 9.62 14.36 2.76
CA ILE A 122 9.32 13.19 3.56
C ILE A 122 10.36 12.09 3.27
N MET A 123 11.01 11.63 4.32
CA MET A 123 12.02 10.59 4.26
C MET A 123 11.38 9.22 3.94
N PRO A 124 12.06 8.37 3.16
CA PRO A 124 11.56 7.03 2.83
C PRO A 124 11.23 6.18 4.06
N GLU A 125 12.06 6.26 5.11
CA GLU A 125 11.85 5.54 6.37
C GLU A 125 10.57 5.98 7.09
N ALA A 126 10.34 7.28 7.14
CA ALA A 126 9.16 7.87 7.75
C ALA A 126 7.88 7.47 7.00
N LEU A 127 7.92 7.58 5.66
CA LEU A 127 6.79 7.17 4.82
C LEU A 127 6.50 5.68 4.94
N ARG A 128 7.53 4.83 4.89
CA ARG A 128 7.38 3.39 5.06
C ARG A 128 6.75 3.04 6.41
N ASN A 129 7.25 3.64 7.50
CA ASN A 129 6.69 3.42 8.83
C ASN A 129 5.24 3.91 8.91
N TYR A 130 4.94 5.07 8.35
CA TYR A 130 3.57 5.58 8.30
C TYR A 130 2.64 4.64 7.54
N LEU A 131 3.03 4.20 6.34
CA LEU A 131 2.24 3.27 5.52
C LEU A 131 2.04 1.92 6.22
N LEU A 132 3.07 1.41 6.91
CA LEU A 132 2.94 0.22 7.75
C LEU A 132 1.85 0.41 8.81
N ARG A 133 1.87 1.54 9.51
CA ARG A 133 0.90 1.84 10.59
C ARG A 133 -0.47 2.28 10.08
N LEU A 134 -0.61 2.58 8.81
CA LEU A 134 -1.87 3.07 8.24
C LEU A 134 -3.00 2.03 8.20
N GLY A 135 -2.70 0.78 8.36
CA GLY A 135 -3.71 -0.28 8.40
C GLY A 135 -3.29 -1.49 9.22
N TRP A 136 -2.12 -1.43 9.83
CA TRP A 136 -1.56 -2.51 10.63
C TRP A 136 -1.17 -2.02 12.03
N SER A 137 -1.30 -2.89 13.03
CA SER A 137 -0.94 -2.59 14.41
C SER A 137 -0.17 -3.74 15.06
N PHE A 138 0.77 -3.37 15.93
CA PHE A 138 1.49 -4.30 16.76
C PHE A 138 1.71 -3.69 18.14
N LYS A 139 0.91 -4.12 19.11
CA LYS A 139 0.88 -3.54 20.46
C LYS A 139 0.75 -2.00 20.39
N ASP A 140 1.36 -1.28 21.31
CA ASP A 140 1.36 0.19 21.37
C ASP A 140 2.55 0.83 20.64
N LYS A 141 3.31 0.04 19.85
CA LYS A 141 4.50 0.53 19.17
C LYS A 141 4.13 1.32 17.90
N GLU A 142 4.63 2.54 17.79
CA GLU A 142 4.38 3.44 16.66
C GLU A 142 5.55 3.50 15.67
N ILE A 143 6.78 3.43 16.17
CA ILE A 143 8.01 3.57 15.36
C ILE A 143 8.66 2.22 15.14
N PHE A 144 8.88 1.89 13.88
CA PHE A 144 9.50 0.65 13.44
C PHE A 144 10.62 0.92 12.44
N ASN A 145 11.81 0.44 12.69
CA ASN A 145 12.82 0.32 11.64
C ASN A 145 12.47 -0.82 10.67
N LEU A 146 13.25 -0.99 9.61
CA LEU A 146 12.97 -2.01 8.59
C LEU A 146 13.02 -3.43 9.15
N GLU A 147 14.02 -3.74 9.96
CA GLU A 147 14.22 -5.07 10.55
C GLU A 147 13.06 -5.44 11.48
N GLU A 148 12.65 -4.50 12.32
CA GLU A 148 11.51 -4.67 13.22
C GLU A 148 10.21 -4.82 12.44
N SER A 149 10.03 -4.07 11.35
CA SER A 149 8.87 -4.18 10.46
C SER A 149 8.77 -5.58 9.88
N ILE A 150 9.87 -6.11 9.34
CA ILE A 150 9.93 -7.47 8.78
C ILE A 150 9.69 -8.53 9.87
N LYS A 151 10.28 -8.35 11.05
CA LYS A 151 10.18 -9.30 12.17
C LYS A 151 8.76 -9.42 12.72
N HIS A 152 8.01 -8.33 12.78
CA HIS A 152 6.73 -8.28 13.48
C HIS A 152 5.52 -8.25 12.56
N PHE A 153 5.71 -7.92 11.27
CA PHE A 153 4.60 -7.89 10.33
C PHE A 153 3.94 -9.26 10.17
N ASN A 154 2.63 -9.27 10.27
CA ASN A 154 1.77 -10.40 9.95
C ASN A 154 0.41 -9.91 9.46
N LEU A 155 -0.37 -10.76 8.81
CA LEU A 155 -1.69 -10.41 8.30
C LEU A 155 -2.74 -10.27 9.40
N GLU A 156 -2.54 -10.90 10.56
CA GLU A 156 -3.45 -10.81 11.71
C GLU A 156 -3.49 -9.41 12.31
N GLY A 157 -2.38 -8.67 12.22
CA GLY A 157 -2.28 -7.27 12.65
C GLY A 157 -2.95 -6.28 11.68
N VAL A 158 -3.39 -6.72 10.49
CA VAL A 158 -4.05 -5.85 9.52
C VAL A 158 -5.51 -5.62 9.93
N GLY A 159 -5.89 -4.35 10.05
CA GLY A 159 -7.26 -3.95 10.38
C GLY A 159 -8.25 -4.27 9.27
N LYS A 160 -9.52 -4.49 9.63
CA LYS A 160 -10.60 -4.80 8.67
C LYS A 160 -11.32 -3.56 8.13
N SER A 161 -11.06 -2.41 8.70
CA SER A 161 -11.72 -1.14 8.36
C SER A 161 -10.81 -0.23 7.55
N PRO A 162 -11.34 0.58 6.62
CA PRO A 162 -10.57 1.55 5.88
C PRO A 162 -9.83 2.53 6.79
N SER A 163 -8.57 2.80 6.47
CA SER A 163 -7.76 3.79 7.14
C SER A 163 -7.82 5.14 6.43
N LYS A 164 -7.72 6.24 7.18
CA LYS A 164 -7.70 7.59 6.62
C LYS A 164 -6.26 8.11 6.52
N LEU A 165 -5.92 8.65 5.35
CA LEU A 165 -4.66 9.33 5.14
C LEU A 165 -4.61 10.62 5.99
N ASP A 166 -3.55 10.79 6.77
CA ASP A 166 -3.31 11.97 7.60
C ASP A 166 -1.90 12.52 7.40
N LEU A 167 -1.80 13.60 6.63
CA LEU A 167 -0.53 14.25 6.32
C LEU A 167 0.17 14.78 7.60
N ASN A 168 -0.58 15.28 8.58
CA ASN A 168 0.02 15.76 9.82
C ASN A 168 0.73 14.63 10.58
N ARG A 169 0.17 13.43 10.55
CA ARG A 169 0.80 12.26 11.17
C ARG A 169 2.06 11.83 10.39
N ILE A 170 2.04 11.94 9.06
CA ILE A 170 3.24 11.71 8.24
C ILE A 170 4.34 12.70 8.61
N LEU A 171 4.01 13.99 8.71
CA LEU A 171 4.96 15.06 9.08
C LEU A 171 5.53 14.84 10.48
N SER A 172 4.70 14.49 11.47
CA SER A 172 5.18 14.19 12.83
C SER A 172 6.12 12.99 12.86
N MET A 173 5.82 11.96 12.06
CA MET A 173 6.68 10.79 11.95
C MET A 173 7.99 11.13 11.25
N ASN A 174 7.94 11.95 10.20
CA ASN A 174 9.12 12.45 9.50
C ASN A 174 10.02 13.28 10.44
N GLU A 175 9.43 14.14 11.24
CA GLU A 175 10.16 14.91 12.27
C GLU A 175 10.90 13.98 13.25
N TYR A 176 10.25 12.90 13.69
CA TYR A 176 10.91 11.91 14.55
C TYR A 176 12.15 11.32 13.89
N TYR A 177 12.05 10.87 12.63
CA TYR A 177 13.19 10.27 11.91
C TYR A 177 14.32 11.28 11.68
N ILE A 178 14.00 12.52 11.31
CA ILE A 178 14.99 13.60 11.15
C ILE A 178 15.74 13.86 12.45
N LYS A 179 15.01 13.99 13.58
CA LYS A 179 15.62 14.28 14.89
C LYS A 179 16.51 13.16 15.42
N ASN A 180 16.20 11.92 15.07
CA ASN A 180 16.98 10.76 15.53
C ASN A 180 18.05 10.31 14.53
N MET A 181 18.23 11.03 13.41
CA MET A 181 19.27 10.73 12.44
C MET A 181 20.62 11.29 12.86
N LYS A 182 21.71 10.57 12.54
CA LYS A 182 23.05 11.09 12.69
C LYS A 182 23.26 12.28 11.75
N GLU A 183 23.94 13.31 12.23
CA GLU A 183 24.16 14.57 11.53
C GLU A 183 24.72 14.38 10.11
N ASP A 184 25.76 13.56 9.97
CA ASP A 184 26.37 13.31 8.66
C ASP A 184 25.38 12.69 7.67
N ASN A 185 24.57 11.73 8.12
CA ASN A 185 23.56 11.10 7.28
C ASN A 185 22.46 12.11 6.89
N LEU A 186 22.04 12.98 7.83
CA LEU A 186 21.04 13.99 7.56
C LEU A 186 21.57 15.01 6.53
N PHE A 187 22.83 15.39 6.64
CA PHE A 187 23.46 16.31 5.69
C PHE A 187 23.60 15.69 4.30
N ASP A 188 23.96 14.42 4.21
CA ASP A 188 24.05 13.70 2.93
C ASP A 188 22.68 13.57 2.27
N GLN A 189 21.64 13.27 3.04
CA GLN A 189 20.27 13.25 2.53
C GLN A 189 19.80 14.63 2.06
N LEU A 190 20.16 15.70 2.77
CA LEU A 190 19.88 17.06 2.32
C LEU A 190 20.56 17.39 1.00
N LYS A 191 21.82 16.99 0.82
CA LYS A 191 22.53 17.15 -0.45
C LYS A 191 21.84 16.40 -1.59
N GLU A 192 21.41 15.16 -1.34
CA GLU A 192 20.71 14.37 -2.33
C GLU A 192 19.36 15.00 -2.70
N PHE A 193 18.61 15.47 -1.70
CA PHE A 193 17.36 16.20 -1.92
C PHE A 193 17.58 17.44 -2.79
N CYS A 194 18.55 18.28 -2.45
CA CYS A 194 18.88 19.48 -3.23
C CYS A 194 19.26 19.13 -4.67
N LYS A 195 20.06 18.07 -4.87
CA LYS A 195 20.45 17.60 -6.21
C LYS A 195 19.23 17.17 -7.04
N ASN A 196 18.30 16.44 -6.43
CA ASN A 196 17.12 15.92 -7.12
C ASN A 196 16.13 17.02 -7.52
N TYR A 197 16.06 18.09 -6.74
CA TYR A 197 15.17 19.25 -6.99
C TYR A 197 15.87 20.46 -7.56
N LYS A 198 17.09 20.29 -8.11
CA LYS A 198 17.91 21.33 -8.77
C LYS A 198 18.27 22.51 -7.86
N GLU A 199 18.23 22.29 -6.56
CA GLU A 199 18.73 23.24 -5.57
C GLU A 199 20.25 23.07 -5.41
N LYS A 200 20.94 24.14 -5.01
CA LYS A 200 22.41 24.12 -4.81
C LYS A 200 22.75 24.53 -3.38
N ILE A 201 23.48 23.67 -2.70
CA ILE A 201 24.19 24.07 -1.48
C ILE A 201 25.51 24.69 -1.91
N LEU A 202 25.69 25.98 -1.57
CA LEU A 202 26.94 26.66 -1.83
C LEU A 202 28.03 26.13 -0.88
N PRO A 203 29.22 25.76 -1.36
CA PRO A 203 30.27 25.18 -0.52
C PRO A 203 30.62 26.03 0.70
N GLU A 204 30.65 27.35 0.55
CA GLU A 204 30.95 28.31 1.62
C GLU A 204 29.86 28.35 2.72
N LYS A 205 28.66 27.79 2.48
CA LYS A 205 27.58 27.74 3.46
C LYS A 205 27.43 26.36 4.11
N GLU A 206 28.20 25.38 3.70
CA GLU A 206 28.10 23.99 4.18
C GLU A 206 28.19 23.90 5.71
N ASP A 207 29.20 24.53 6.29
CA ASP A 207 29.40 24.56 7.75
C ASP A 207 28.28 25.28 8.50
N GLN A 208 27.76 26.35 7.92
CA GLN A 208 26.64 27.10 8.50
C GLN A 208 25.35 26.24 8.48
N ILE A 209 25.10 25.53 7.39
CA ILE A 209 23.95 24.62 7.24
C ILE A 209 24.07 23.47 8.24
N ARG A 210 25.23 22.84 8.37
CA ARG A 210 25.47 21.78 9.36
C ARG A 210 25.18 22.25 10.79
N LYS A 211 25.69 23.40 11.20
CA LYS A 211 25.41 24.00 12.51
C LYS A 211 23.93 24.28 12.72
N SER A 212 23.23 24.71 11.67
CA SER A 212 21.78 24.95 11.74
C SER A 212 20.97 23.66 11.91
N LEU A 213 21.37 22.57 11.24
CA LEU A 213 20.72 21.26 11.40
C LEU A 213 20.83 20.73 12.84
N ILE A 214 21.99 20.89 13.47
CA ILE A 214 22.20 20.55 14.88
C ILE A 214 21.29 21.40 15.79
N SER A 215 21.26 22.70 15.57
CA SER A 215 20.48 23.64 16.39
C SER A 215 18.96 23.36 16.34
N VAL A 216 18.43 22.99 15.17
CA VAL A 216 17.01 22.61 15.01
C VAL A 216 16.67 21.33 15.77
N SER A 217 17.56 20.34 15.79
CA SER A 217 17.33 19.11 16.56
C SER A 217 17.35 19.36 18.08
N TYR A 218 18.17 20.29 18.58
CA TYR A 218 18.26 20.61 20.01
C TYR A 218 17.16 21.54 20.53
N THR A 219 16.69 22.51 19.76
CA THR A 219 15.66 23.48 20.21
C THR A 219 14.29 22.82 20.39
N HIS A 220 13.96 21.82 19.61
CA HIS A 220 12.71 21.09 19.77
C HIS A 220 12.71 20.08 20.93
N LEU A 221 13.86 19.50 21.28
CA LEU A 221 13.97 18.63 22.47
C LEU A 221 13.66 19.42 23.76
N ARG A 222 14.14 20.66 23.90
CA ARG A 222 13.85 21.51 25.08
C ARG A 222 12.38 21.96 25.16
N ALA A 223 11.68 22.13 24.06
CA ALA A 223 10.28 22.56 24.06
C ALA A 223 9.31 21.50 24.58
N HIS A 224 9.69 20.22 24.52
CA HIS A 224 8.88 19.10 25.05
C HIS A 224 9.16 18.79 26.53
N GLU A 225 10.36 19.13 27.06
CA GLU A 225 10.70 18.92 28.46
C GLU A 225 10.11 19.99 29.41
N THR A 226 9.59 21.08 28.88
CA THR A 226 9.09 22.23 29.68
C THR A 226 7.56 22.40 29.66
N ARG A 227 6.78 21.39 29.25
CA ARG A 227 5.32 21.42 29.47
C ARG A 227 4.97 20.62 30.73
N PRO A 228 4.38 21.30 31.76
CA PRO A 228 3.91 20.68 32.97
C PRO A 228 2.76 19.70 32.75
#